data_16979bdaba5acdd21ecb23c6ca3b15e0
#
_entry.id   16979bdaba5acdd21ecb23c6ca3b15e0
#
_cell.length_a   1.000
_cell.length_b   1.000
_cell.length_c   1.000
_cell.angle_alpha   90.00
_cell.angle_beta   90.00
_cell.angle_gamma   90.00
#
_symmetry.space_group_name_H-M   'P 1'
#
loop_
_entity.id
_entity.type
_entity.pdbx_description
1 polymer ?
#
loop_
_entity_poly.entity_id
_entity_poly.type
_entity_poly.pdbx_seq_one_letter_code
_entity_poly.pdbx_strand_id
1 'polypeptide(L)'
;MGDDGIEWELEDLDGGVLYDVFYESTTMLAGRMLAQRRLAAARGDRDGERRAEADRHGLLAARDKVGPTDRRTLIAAKRSNDAARGARAEAVAPWHAVGGSLKVDVEGIWRDDIRPVVDAAERSDKPCTVFVGGQPGAGKTRATHLVRVSGLHDGPLLPVNGDDLRQYHPDYDRLCDEEPLAMPERTAKASAAWIRMTMEYADENGIPAIVEGTWRNAATVLDEAANAKHAGRSTHAVVLAVPPVLSRLAMLERYY
;
A
#
# COMPACT_ATOMS: atom_id res chain seq x y z
N MET A 1 19.01 -4.04 34.65
CA MET A 1 17.66 -4.56 34.46
C MET A 1 17.56 -4.70 32.97
N GLY A 2 17.66 -5.95 32.48
CA GLY A 2 17.62 -6.23 31.05
C GLY A 2 16.27 -5.85 30.48
N ASP A 3 16.30 -5.26 29.33
CA ASP A 3 15.15 -5.03 28.48
C ASP A 3 14.78 -6.41 27.89
N ASP A 4 14.04 -7.19 28.66
CA ASP A 4 13.41 -8.43 28.17
C ASP A 4 12.20 -8.02 27.34
N GLY A 5 12.45 -7.36 26.22
CA GLY A 5 11.44 -7.10 25.21
C GLY A 5 10.83 -8.43 24.77
N ILE A 6 9.52 -8.56 24.87
CA ILE A 6 8.80 -9.71 24.32
C ILE A 6 8.99 -9.64 22.79
N GLU A 7 9.90 -10.45 22.27
CA GLU A 7 10.11 -10.62 20.84
C GLU A 7 9.02 -11.58 20.32
N TRP A 8 7.99 -11.03 19.67
CA TRP A 8 6.93 -11.84 19.07
C TRP A 8 7.45 -12.56 17.84
N GLU A 9 7.44 -13.89 17.89
CA GLU A 9 7.71 -14.69 16.69
C GLU A 9 6.55 -14.53 15.69
N LEU A 10 6.84 -14.55 14.39
CA LEU A 10 5.79 -14.46 13.35
C LEU A 10 4.76 -15.59 13.50
N GLU A 11 5.16 -16.69 14.10
CA GLU A 11 4.34 -17.84 14.41
C GLU A 11 3.30 -17.57 15.50
N ASP A 12 3.50 -16.57 16.34
CA ASP A 12 2.60 -16.22 17.46
C ASP A 12 1.55 -15.15 17.09
N LEU A 13 1.79 -14.40 16.00
CA LEU A 13 0.90 -13.32 15.58
C LEU A 13 -0.49 -13.84 15.21
N ASP A 14 -1.52 -13.07 15.51
CA ASP A 14 -2.87 -13.28 14.96
C ASP A 14 -2.84 -13.30 13.42
N GLY A 15 -3.69 -14.10 12.80
CA GLY A 15 -3.70 -14.24 11.35
C GLY A 15 -4.00 -12.94 10.59
N GLY A 16 -4.75 -12.02 11.18
CA GLY A 16 -4.99 -10.70 10.61
C GLY A 16 -3.76 -9.81 10.68
N VAL A 17 -3.11 -9.81 11.83
CA VAL A 17 -1.84 -9.06 12.04
C VAL A 17 -0.74 -9.62 11.15
N LEU A 18 -0.61 -10.94 11.06
CA LEU A 18 0.37 -11.58 10.17
C LEU A 18 0.17 -11.17 8.71
N TYR A 19 -1.10 -11.10 8.25
CA TYR A 19 -1.39 -10.63 6.89
C TYR A 19 -1.00 -9.16 6.71
N ASP A 20 -1.27 -8.30 7.68
CA ASP A 20 -0.91 -6.88 7.64
C ASP A 20 0.61 -6.69 7.59
N VAL A 21 1.40 -7.38 8.45
CA VAL A 21 2.87 -7.25 8.45
C VAL A 21 3.51 -7.84 7.19
N PHE A 22 2.95 -8.93 6.62
CA PHE A 22 3.36 -9.43 5.31
C PHE A 22 3.12 -8.37 4.22
N TYR A 23 1.92 -7.80 4.20
CA TYR A 23 1.53 -6.81 3.20
C TYR A 23 2.43 -5.56 3.27
N GLU A 24 2.69 -5.08 4.48
CA GLU A 24 3.59 -3.96 4.73
C GLU A 24 5.03 -4.24 4.31
N SER A 25 5.58 -5.42 4.66
CA SER A 25 6.95 -5.80 4.25
C SER A 25 7.09 -5.83 2.72
N THR A 26 6.04 -6.23 2.01
CA THR A 26 6.01 -6.20 0.55
C THR A 26 6.03 -4.76 0.02
N THR A 27 5.23 -3.86 0.61
CA THR A 27 5.20 -2.44 0.25
C THR A 27 6.55 -1.76 0.52
N MET A 28 7.20 -2.08 1.65
CA MET A 28 8.53 -1.58 1.98
C MET A 28 9.60 -2.05 0.98
N LEU A 29 9.57 -3.33 0.60
CA LEU A 29 10.49 -3.87 -0.40
C LEU A 29 10.23 -3.25 -1.78
N ALA A 30 8.96 -3.06 -2.16
CA ALA A 30 8.58 -2.40 -3.41
C ALA A 30 9.07 -0.93 -3.45
N GLY A 31 9.01 -0.22 -2.33
CA GLY A 31 9.57 1.12 -2.17
C GLY A 31 11.08 1.15 -2.36
N ARG A 32 11.81 0.16 -1.81
CA ARG A 32 13.26 0.00 -2.03
C ARG A 32 13.60 -0.27 -3.49
N MET A 33 12.85 -1.11 -4.17
CA MET A 33 13.02 -1.35 -5.62
C MET A 33 12.75 -0.09 -6.44
N LEU A 34 11.77 0.74 -6.03
CA LEU A 34 11.51 2.02 -6.67
C LEU A 34 12.67 3.02 -6.47
N ALA A 35 13.28 3.06 -5.28
CA ALA A 35 14.49 3.84 -5.04
C ALA A 35 15.65 3.37 -5.92
N GLN A 36 15.86 2.05 -6.09
CA GLN A 36 16.84 1.50 -7.02
C GLN A 36 16.56 1.91 -8.47
N ARG A 37 15.31 1.83 -8.92
CA ARG A 37 14.90 2.26 -10.26
C ARG A 37 15.24 3.73 -10.51
N ARG A 38 14.90 4.61 -9.56
CA ARG A 38 15.17 6.06 -9.67
C ARG A 38 16.67 6.36 -9.69
N LEU A 39 17.45 5.62 -8.90
CA LEU A 39 18.90 5.74 -8.89
C LEU A 39 19.51 5.28 -10.22
N ALA A 40 19.02 4.18 -10.81
CA ALA A 40 19.42 3.70 -12.12
C ALA A 40 19.09 4.73 -13.21
N ALA A 41 17.87 5.28 -13.20
CA ALA A 41 17.47 6.35 -14.12
C ALA A 41 18.37 7.59 -14.01
N ALA A 42 18.69 8.04 -12.80
CA ALA A 42 19.59 9.18 -12.56
C ALA A 42 21.02 8.95 -13.07
N ARG A 43 21.45 7.69 -13.18
CA ARG A 43 22.76 7.27 -13.72
C ARG A 43 22.73 6.95 -15.23
N GLY A 44 21.56 6.99 -15.87
CA GLY A 44 21.38 6.58 -17.27
C GLY A 44 21.44 5.06 -17.49
N ASP A 45 21.38 4.25 -16.40
CA ASP A 45 21.36 2.78 -16.48
C ASP A 45 19.94 2.27 -16.78
N ARG A 46 19.61 2.26 -18.08
CA ARG A 46 18.30 1.81 -18.56
C ARG A 46 18.01 0.33 -18.29
N ASP A 47 19.05 -0.51 -18.23
CA ASP A 47 18.89 -1.93 -17.94
C ASP A 47 18.60 -2.15 -16.44
N GLY A 48 19.29 -1.44 -15.57
CA GLY A 48 19.00 -1.42 -14.13
C GLY A 48 17.62 -0.89 -13.83
N GLU A 49 17.20 0.18 -14.52
CA GLU A 49 15.85 0.74 -14.39
C GLU A 49 14.77 -0.29 -14.75
N ARG A 50 14.90 -0.94 -15.91
CA ARG A 50 13.93 -1.97 -16.35
C ARG A 50 13.90 -3.19 -15.42
N ARG A 51 15.06 -3.65 -14.94
CA ARG A 51 15.12 -4.78 -13.99
C ARG A 51 14.42 -4.44 -12.69
N ALA A 52 14.72 -3.29 -12.07
CA ALA A 52 14.10 -2.88 -10.82
C ALA A 52 12.58 -2.74 -10.93
N GLU A 53 12.08 -2.21 -12.05
CA GLU A 53 10.64 -2.09 -12.30
C GLU A 53 9.97 -3.47 -12.52
N ALA A 54 10.60 -4.37 -13.28
CA ALA A 54 10.09 -5.72 -13.49
C ALA A 54 10.04 -6.53 -12.18
N ASP A 55 11.10 -6.46 -11.36
CA ASP A 55 11.15 -7.10 -10.06
C ASP A 55 10.05 -6.58 -9.14
N ARG A 56 9.84 -5.25 -9.11
CA ARG A 56 8.79 -4.61 -8.33
C ARG A 56 7.39 -5.05 -8.75
N HIS A 57 7.11 -5.07 -10.06
CA HIS A 57 5.82 -5.54 -10.58
C HIS A 57 5.60 -7.01 -10.25
N GLY A 58 6.61 -7.85 -10.40
CA GLY A 58 6.56 -9.27 -10.03
C GLY A 58 6.25 -9.49 -8.55
N LEU A 59 6.89 -8.70 -7.67
CA LEU A 59 6.67 -8.72 -6.23
C LEU A 59 5.22 -8.36 -5.87
N LEU A 60 4.70 -7.27 -6.41
CA LEU A 60 3.32 -6.82 -6.13
C LEU A 60 2.28 -7.80 -6.67
N ALA A 61 2.50 -8.34 -7.87
CA ALA A 61 1.63 -9.37 -8.43
C ALA A 61 1.66 -10.70 -7.65
N ALA A 62 2.80 -11.04 -7.04
CA ALA A 62 2.90 -12.19 -6.14
C ALA A 62 2.16 -11.95 -4.82
N ARG A 63 2.27 -10.75 -4.24
CA ARG A 63 1.54 -10.34 -3.03
C ARG A 63 0.04 -10.58 -3.17
N ASP A 64 -0.53 -10.16 -4.29
CA ASP A 64 -1.96 -10.22 -4.53
C ASP A 64 -2.52 -11.64 -4.64
N LYS A 65 -1.66 -12.64 -4.82
CA LYS A 65 -2.02 -14.07 -4.88
C LYS A 65 -2.00 -14.76 -3.52
N VAL A 66 -1.39 -14.16 -2.51
CA VAL A 66 -1.30 -14.76 -1.17
C VAL A 66 -2.59 -14.50 -0.41
N GLY A 67 -3.30 -15.55 -0.06
CA GLY A 67 -4.53 -15.46 0.73
C GLY A 67 -4.26 -15.17 2.22
N PRO A 68 -5.14 -14.43 2.90
CA PRO A 68 -4.94 -14.03 4.30
C PRO A 68 -5.00 -15.18 5.31
N THR A 69 -5.35 -16.39 4.89
CA THR A 69 -5.40 -17.59 5.73
C THR A 69 -4.23 -18.56 5.50
N ASP A 70 -3.41 -18.31 4.49
CA ASP A 70 -2.23 -19.14 4.19
C ASP A 70 -1.03 -18.71 5.05
N ARG A 71 -1.13 -19.03 6.34
CA ARG A 71 -0.15 -18.65 7.35
C ARG A 71 1.28 -19.04 7.01
N ARG A 72 1.48 -20.25 6.45
CA ARG A 72 2.81 -20.72 6.08
C ARG A 72 3.45 -19.88 4.98
N THR A 73 2.68 -19.57 3.95
CA THR A 73 3.15 -18.72 2.84
C THR A 73 3.36 -17.28 3.31
N LEU A 74 2.50 -16.75 4.19
CA LEU A 74 2.65 -15.41 4.76
C LEU A 74 3.99 -15.25 5.51
N ILE A 75 4.31 -16.19 6.42
CA ILE A 75 5.57 -16.18 7.18
C ILE A 75 6.78 -16.29 6.26
N ALA A 76 6.76 -17.25 5.34
CA ALA A 76 7.87 -17.46 4.41
C ALA A 76 8.11 -16.22 3.52
N ALA A 77 7.04 -15.64 3.00
CA ALA A 77 7.11 -14.45 2.15
C ALA A 77 7.58 -13.21 2.93
N LYS A 78 7.09 -13.00 4.16
CA LYS A 78 7.55 -11.90 5.02
C LYS A 78 9.06 -12.00 5.27
N ARG A 79 9.55 -13.15 5.70
CA ARG A 79 10.99 -13.37 5.93
C ARG A 79 11.83 -13.17 4.65
N SER A 80 11.32 -13.63 3.51
CA SER A 80 11.97 -13.43 2.21
C SER A 80 12.03 -11.94 1.82
N ASN A 81 10.95 -11.19 2.05
CA ASN A 81 10.89 -9.76 1.78
C ASN A 81 11.89 -8.97 2.62
N ASP A 82 11.97 -9.27 3.92
CA ASP A 82 12.90 -8.60 4.83
C ASP A 82 14.35 -8.88 4.45
N ALA A 83 14.69 -10.13 4.17
CA ALA A 83 16.03 -10.50 3.72
C ALA A 83 16.38 -9.83 2.38
N ALA A 84 15.44 -9.82 1.43
CA ALA A 84 15.64 -9.16 0.14
C ALA A 84 15.78 -7.64 0.26
N ARG A 85 15.06 -7.02 1.22
CA ARG A 85 15.18 -5.59 1.52
C ARG A 85 16.54 -5.28 2.14
N GLY A 86 16.98 -6.07 3.12
CA GLY A 86 18.31 -5.93 3.75
C GLY A 86 19.46 -6.07 2.74
N ALA A 87 19.39 -7.07 1.86
CA ALA A 87 20.41 -7.30 0.83
C ALA A 87 20.55 -6.14 -0.19
N ARG A 88 19.56 -5.27 -0.29
CA ARG A 88 19.56 -4.09 -1.18
C ARG A 88 19.96 -2.79 -0.50
N ALA A 89 20.23 -2.79 0.81
CA ALA A 89 20.42 -1.56 1.59
C ALA A 89 21.59 -0.71 1.05
N GLU A 90 22.77 -1.32 0.82
CA GLU A 90 23.95 -0.60 0.29
C GLU A 90 23.70 -0.02 -1.10
N ALA A 91 22.92 -0.72 -1.93
CA ALA A 91 22.65 -0.28 -3.30
C ALA A 91 21.80 1.00 -3.38
N VAL A 92 20.98 1.27 -2.35
CA VAL A 92 20.10 2.46 -2.31
C VAL A 92 20.66 3.60 -1.44
N ALA A 93 21.74 3.38 -0.69
CA ALA A 93 22.34 4.41 0.15
C ALA A 93 22.62 5.74 -0.58
N PRO A 94 23.10 5.75 -1.86
CA PRO A 94 23.25 7.01 -2.61
C PRO A 94 21.92 7.73 -2.89
N TRP A 95 20.79 7.01 -2.98
CA TRP A 95 19.47 7.61 -3.12
C TRP A 95 19.02 8.22 -1.79
N HIS A 96 19.26 7.54 -0.67
CA HIS A 96 18.94 8.07 0.66
C HIS A 96 19.65 9.40 0.95
N ALA A 97 20.89 9.55 0.48
CA ALA A 97 21.66 10.78 0.67
C ALA A 97 21.02 12.02 -0.01
N VAL A 98 20.20 11.83 -1.04
CA VAL A 98 19.57 12.93 -1.78
C VAL A 98 18.05 12.98 -1.59
N GLY A 99 17.40 11.86 -1.27
CA GLY A 99 15.94 11.72 -1.22
C GLY A 99 15.27 12.72 -0.28
N GLY A 100 15.80 12.88 0.93
CA GLY A 100 15.25 13.78 1.95
C GLY A 100 15.30 15.28 1.59
N SER A 101 16.13 15.67 0.62
CA SER A 101 16.23 17.04 0.13
C SER A 101 15.41 17.32 -1.12
N LEU A 102 14.81 16.29 -1.74
CA LEU A 102 14.02 16.44 -2.95
C LEU A 102 12.65 17.02 -2.63
N LYS A 103 12.27 18.05 -3.38
CA LYS A 103 10.89 18.51 -3.39
C LYS A 103 10.02 17.44 -4.05
N VAL A 104 8.93 17.05 -3.38
CA VAL A 104 8.00 16.07 -3.93
C VAL A 104 7.26 16.66 -5.12
N ASP A 105 7.57 16.19 -6.31
CA ASP A 105 6.82 16.48 -7.53
C ASP A 105 5.61 15.52 -7.62
N VAL A 106 4.50 15.93 -6.99
CA VAL A 106 3.29 15.11 -6.90
C VAL A 106 2.73 14.78 -8.28
N GLU A 107 2.68 15.76 -9.19
CA GLU A 107 2.14 15.61 -10.54
C GLU A 107 3.05 14.76 -11.43
N GLY A 108 4.36 14.97 -11.36
CA GLY A 108 5.33 14.17 -12.12
C GLY A 108 5.32 12.72 -11.67
N ILE A 109 5.33 12.44 -10.37
CA ILE A 109 5.27 11.08 -9.82
C ILE A 109 3.94 10.41 -10.20
N TRP A 110 2.83 11.15 -10.14
CA TRP A 110 1.56 10.64 -10.60
C TRP A 110 1.63 10.19 -12.07
N ARG A 111 2.05 11.10 -12.94
CA ARG A 111 2.09 10.86 -14.39
C ARG A 111 3.03 9.72 -14.78
N ASP A 112 4.21 9.64 -14.15
CA ASP A 112 5.30 8.79 -14.59
C ASP A 112 5.35 7.45 -13.86
N ASP A 113 4.90 7.39 -12.59
CA ASP A 113 5.02 6.21 -11.74
C ASP A 113 3.67 5.56 -11.38
N ILE A 114 2.62 6.34 -11.11
CA ILE A 114 1.36 5.80 -10.58
C ILE A 114 0.34 5.59 -11.68
N ARG A 115 0.10 6.60 -12.52
CA ARG A 115 -0.91 6.53 -13.59
C ARG A 115 -0.73 5.33 -14.52
N PRO A 116 0.48 4.93 -14.96
CA PRO A 116 0.63 3.75 -15.81
C PRO A 116 0.12 2.46 -15.16
N VAL A 117 0.25 2.33 -13.83
CA VAL A 117 -0.27 1.18 -13.06
C VAL A 117 -1.79 1.22 -13.01
N VAL A 118 -2.37 2.40 -12.77
CA VAL A 118 -3.83 2.60 -12.74
C VAL A 118 -4.45 2.37 -14.12
N ASP A 119 -3.81 2.86 -15.17
CA ASP A 119 -4.29 2.73 -16.56
C ASP A 119 -4.29 1.28 -17.07
N ALA A 120 -3.44 0.43 -16.51
CA ALA A 120 -3.41 -1.00 -16.79
C ALA A 120 -4.58 -1.79 -16.16
N ALA A 121 -5.36 -1.18 -15.27
CA ALA A 121 -6.51 -1.81 -14.65
C ALA A 121 -7.67 -2.00 -15.66
N GLU A 122 -8.44 -3.06 -15.46
CA GLU A 122 -9.59 -3.35 -16.31
C GLU A 122 -10.69 -2.30 -16.17
N ARG A 123 -11.31 -1.96 -17.28
CA ARG A 123 -12.47 -1.05 -17.33
C ARG A 123 -13.76 -1.85 -17.34
N SER A 124 -14.84 -1.24 -16.86
CA SER A 124 -16.16 -1.85 -16.82
C SER A 124 -17.22 -0.88 -17.32
N ASP A 125 -18.20 -1.40 -18.07
CA ASP A 125 -19.38 -0.64 -18.46
C ASP A 125 -20.31 -0.34 -17.26
N LYS A 126 -20.12 -1.05 -16.15
CA LYS A 126 -20.84 -0.87 -14.88
C LYS A 126 -19.84 -0.73 -13.73
N PRO A 127 -19.03 0.34 -13.72
CA PRO A 127 -18.02 0.50 -12.68
C PRO A 127 -18.66 0.65 -11.30
N CYS A 128 -17.96 0.15 -10.29
CA CYS A 128 -18.35 0.36 -8.89
C CYS A 128 -17.19 0.96 -8.08
N THR A 129 -17.52 1.60 -6.96
CA THR A 129 -16.58 1.98 -5.93
C THR A 129 -16.96 1.31 -4.62
N VAL A 130 -16.06 0.51 -4.07
CA VAL A 130 -16.22 -0.12 -2.76
C VAL A 130 -15.39 0.64 -1.74
N PHE A 131 -16.04 1.18 -0.73
CA PHE A 131 -15.38 1.86 0.38
C PHE A 131 -15.21 0.87 1.54
N VAL A 132 -13.97 0.60 1.94
CA VAL A 132 -13.65 -0.24 3.11
C VAL A 132 -13.18 0.65 4.24
N GLY A 133 -13.95 0.69 5.33
CA GLY A 133 -13.69 1.55 6.47
C GLY A 133 -13.55 0.79 7.78
N GLY A 134 -12.69 1.30 8.64
CA GLY A 134 -12.49 0.77 9.99
C GLY A 134 -11.32 1.44 10.69
N GLN A 135 -11.31 1.32 12.00
CA GLN A 135 -10.23 1.87 12.84
C GLN A 135 -8.88 1.19 12.52
N PRO A 136 -7.73 1.79 12.88
CA PRO A 136 -6.43 1.13 12.78
C PRO A 136 -6.45 -0.23 13.48
N GLY A 137 -5.79 -1.25 12.92
CA GLY A 137 -5.80 -2.60 13.49
C GLY A 137 -7.14 -3.37 13.34
N ALA A 138 -8.10 -2.86 12.58
CA ALA A 138 -9.39 -3.54 12.36
C ALA A 138 -9.36 -4.65 11.29
N GLY A 139 -8.21 -4.89 10.63
CA GLY A 139 -8.08 -5.90 9.58
C GLY A 139 -8.62 -5.44 8.21
N LYS A 140 -8.52 -4.14 7.90
CA LYS A 140 -8.99 -3.58 6.62
C LYS A 140 -8.34 -4.24 5.41
N THR A 141 -7.03 -4.45 5.43
CA THR A 141 -6.27 -5.07 4.34
C THR A 141 -6.80 -6.47 4.02
N ARG A 142 -7.08 -7.26 5.07
CA ARG A 142 -7.73 -8.58 4.93
C ARG A 142 -9.14 -8.47 4.37
N ALA A 143 -9.93 -7.50 4.84
CA ALA A 143 -11.29 -7.29 4.34
C ALA A 143 -11.27 -6.86 2.86
N THR A 144 -10.35 -5.98 2.46
CA THR A 144 -10.13 -5.57 1.08
C THR A 144 -9.84 -6.77 0.18
N HIS A 145 -8.96 -7.68 0.62
CA HIS A 145 -8.71 -8.94 -0.11
C HIS A 145 -9.98 -9.78 -0.24
N LEU A 146 -10.72 -10.00 0.86
CA LEU A 146 -11.95 -10.81 0.84
C LEU A 146 -13.01 -10.20 -0.07
N VAL A 147 -13.18 -8.88 -0.09
CA VAL A 147 -14.11 -8.19 -0.98
C VAL A 147 -13.71 -8.41 -2.44
N ARG A 148 -12.43 -8.32 -2.78
CA ARG A 148 -11.93 -8.53 -4.15
C ARG A 148 -12.22 -9.93 -4.68
N VAL A 149 -12.26 -10.94 -3.81
CA VAL A 149 -12.57 -12.34 -4.20
C VAL A 149 -14.02 -12.76 -3.94
N SER A 150 -14.86 -11.89 -3.39
CA SER A 150 -16.24 -12.21 -3.00
C SER A 150 -17.23 -12.27 -4.15
N GLY A 151 -16.87 -11.78 -5.34
CA GLY A 151 -17.81 -11.62 -6.45
C GLY A 151 -18.80 -10.46 -6.29
N LEU A 152 -18.50 -9.48 -5.43
CA LEU A 152 -19.29 -8.25 -5.29
C LEU A 152 -19.35 -7.44 -6.58
N HIS A 153 -18.36 -7.60 -7.44
CA HIS A 153 -18.25 -7.01 -8.76
C HIS A 153 -17.79 -8.07 -9.77
N ASP A 154 -18.34 -8.03 -10.98
CA ASP A 154 -17.89 -8.87 -12.10
C ASP A 154 -16.59 -8.31 -12.66
N GLY A 155 -15.47 -8.84 -12.23
CA GLY A 155 -14.14 -8.41 -12.63
C GLY A 155 -13.30 -7.84 -11.48
N PRO A 156 -12.01 -7.54 -11.74
CA PRO A 156 -11.10 -7.09 -10.72
C PRO A 156 -11.41 -5.66 -10.26
N LEU A 157 -11.18 -5.40 -8.97
CA LEU A 157 -11.25 -4.08 -8.36
C LEU A 157 -9.84 -3.51 -8.21
N LEU A 158 -9.60 -2.28 -8.69
CA LEU A 158 -8.36 -1.55 -8.44
C LEU A 158 -8.24 -1.22 -6.95
N PRO A 159 -7.26 -1.75 -6.21
CA PRO A 159 -7.06 -1.39 -4.82
C PRO A 159 -6.44 0.01 -4.72
N VAL A 160 -7.09 0.89 -3.95
CA VAL A 160 -6.60 2.23 -3.65
C VAL A 160 -6.41 2.34 -2.15
N ASN A 161 -5.15 2.25 -1.71
CA ASN A 161 -4.74 2.31 -0.31
C ASN A 161 -3.65 3.38 -0.15
N GLY A 162 -3.87 4.27 0.80
CA GLY A 162 -2.92 5.34 1.09
C GLY A 162 -1.54 4.84 1.51
N ASP A 163 -1.48 3.74 2.26
CA ASP A 163 -0.21 3.17 2.71
C ASP A 163 0.58 2.59 1.53
N ASP A 164 -0.08 1.97 0.55
CA ASP A 164 0.57 1.51 -0.68
C ASP A 164 1.10 2.68 -1.54
N LEU A 165 0.38 3.80 -1.58
CA LEU A 165 0.80 4.96 -2.35
C LEU A 165 1.99 5.70 -1.72
N ARG A 166 2.25 5.51 -0.41
CA ARG A 166 3.43 6.10 0.26
C ARG A 166 4.75 5.66 -0.35
N GLN A 167 4.85 4.43 -0.89
CA GLN A 167 6.07 3.92 -1.53
C GLN A 167 6.58 4.81 -2.68
N TYR A 168 5.70 5.60 -3.29
CA TYR A 168 6.07 6.52 -4.37
C TYR A 168 6.69 7.84 -3.86
N HIS A 169 6.65 8.11 -2.55
CA HIS A 169 7.34 9.27 -2.00
C HIS A 169 8.86 9.10 -2.13
N PRO A 170 9.61 10.11 -2.63
CA PRO A 170 11.04 9.97 -2.88
C PRO A 170 11.85 9.54 -1.65
N ASP A 171 11.42 9.98 -0.48
CA ASP A 171 12.07 9.73 0.80
C ASP A 171 11.52 8.51 1.56
N TYR A 172 10.57 7.78 0.97
CA TYR A 172 9.85 6.70 1.67
C TYR A 172 10.79 5.63 2.22
N ASP A 173 11.68 5.10 1.39
CA ASP A 173 12.56 3.99 1.78
C ASP A 173 13.54 4.40 2.90
N ARG A 174 14.10 5.62 2.83
CA ARG A 174 14.94 6.17 3.91
C ARG A 174 14.14 6.35 5.19
N LEU A 175 12.95 6.93 5.11
CA LEU A 175 12.09 7.14 6.28
C LEU A 175 11.70 5.82 6.95
N CYS A 176 11.48 4.76 6.19
CA CYS A 176 11.22 3.43 6.75
C CYS A 176 12.41 2.87 7.54
N ASP A 177 13.66 3.19 7.14
CA ASP A 177 14.86 2.72 7.82
C ASP A 177 15.26 3.62 9.01
N GLU A 178 15.21 4.92 8.81
CA GLU A 178 15.82 5.89 9.74
C GLU A 178 14.81 6.58 10.66
N GLU A 179 13.58 6.80 10.17
CA GLU A 179 12.54 7.56 10.86
C GLU A 179 11.15 6.89 10.75
N PRO A 180 11.00 5.60 11.11
CA PRO A 180 9.75 4.85 10.85
C PRO A 180 8.52 5.48 11.49
N LEU A 181 8.65 6.08 12.67
CA LEU A 181 7.54 6.75 13.34
C LEU A 181 7.13 8.07 12.67
N ALA A 182 8.04 8.75 12.00
CA ALA A 182 7.76 10.00 11.27
C ALA A 182 7.30 9.75 9.83
N MET A 183 7.58 8.59 9.26
CA MET A 183 7.26 8.24 7.88
C MET A 183 5.79 8.47 7.53
N PRO A 184 4.80 8.04 8.33
CA PRO A 184 3.39 8.24 8.01
C PRO A 184 2.99 9.71 7.88
N GLU A 185 3.48 10.57 8.77
CA GLU A 185 3.19 11.99 8.74
C GLU A 185 3.86 12.69 7.54
N ARG A 186 5.14 12.41 7.34
CA ARG A 186 5.94 13.03 6.27
C ARG A 186 5.42 12.68 4.86
N THR A 187 4.86 11.51 4.68
CA THR A 187 4.32 11.04 3.38
C THR A 187 2.83 11.32 3.18
N ALA A 188 2.10 11.71 4.24
CA ALA A 188 0.64 11.81 4.26
C ALA A 188 0.07 12.74 3.17
N LYS A 189 0.65 13.93 2.99
CA LYS A 189 0.15 14.94 2.04
C LYS A 189 0.24 14.45 0.59
N ALA A 190 1.35 13.84 0.22
CA ALA A 190 1.56 13.30 -1.12
C ALA A 190 0.65 12.10 -1.37
N SER A 191 0.60 11.15 -0.43
CA SER A 191 -0.29 9.98 -0.51
C SER A 191 -1.76 10.38 -0.67
N ALA A 192 -2.25 11.36 0.10
CA ALA A 192 -3.62 11.85 -0.02
C ALA A 192 -3.90 12.48 -1.40
N ALA A 193 -2.95 13.21 -1.97
CA ALA A 193 -3.09 13.75 -3.31
C ALA A 193 -3.16 12.63 -4.36
N TRP A 194 -2.33 11.62 -4.26
CA TRP A 194 -2.34 10.49 -5.20
C TRP A 194 -3.60 9.61 -5.07
N ILE A 195 -4.16 9.43 -3.86
CA ILE A 195 -5.48 8.77 -3.71
C ILE A 195 -6.52 9.52 -4.54
N ARG A 196 -6.61 10.86 -4.37
CA ARG A 196 -7.57 11.68 -5.10
C ARG A 196 -7.37 11.56 -6.61
N MET A 197 -6.14 11.74 -7.11
CA MET A 197 -5.83 11.63 -8.53
C MET A 197 -6.15 10.23 -9.09
N THR A 198 -5.90 9.18 -8.32
CA THR A 198 -6.25 7.80 -8.69
C THR A 198 -7.75 7.64 -8.81
N MET A 199 -8.52 8.16 -7.86
CA MET A 199 -9.98 8.05 -7.89
C MET A 199 -10.60 8.89 -9.01
N GLU A 200 -10.14 10.13 -9.21
CA GLU A 200 -10.58 10.98 -10.32
C GLU A 200 -10.32 10.27 -11.67
N TYR A 201 -9.13 9.72 -11.86
CA TYR A 201 -8.79 8.97 -13.06
C TYR A 201 -9.63 7.69 -13.24
N ALA A 202 -9.86 6.95 -12.15
CA ALA A 202 -10.70 5.75 -12.18
C ALA A 202 -12.16 6.09 -12.53
N ASP A 203 -12.67 7.21 -12.02
CA ASP A 203 -14.03 7.71 -12.31
C ASP A 203 -14.18 8.08 -13.78
N GLU A 204 -13.22 8.82 -14.34
CA GLU A 204 -13.22 9.24 -15.75
C GLU A 204 -13.08 8.06 -16.74
N ASN A 205 -12.41 6.98 -16.33
CA ASN A 205 -12.07 5.87 -17.20
C ASN A 205 -12.88 4.59 -16.94
N GLY A 206 -13.91 4.61 -16.08
CA GLY A 206 -14.75 3.47 -15.80
C GLY A 206 -14.00 2.30 -15.13
N ILE A 207 -12.96 2.60 -14.32
CA ILE A 207 -12.18 1.57 -13.63
C ILE A 207 -12.83 1.26 -12.28
N PRO A 208 -13.30 0.00 -12.04
CA PRO A 208 -13.84 -0.37 -10.73
C PRO A 208 -12.77 -0.29 -9.64
N ALA A 209 -13.10 0.29 -8.49
CA ALA A 209 -12.12 0.55 -7.44
C ALA A 209 -12.59 0.10 -6.05
N ILE A 210 -11.63 -0.26 -5.20
CA ILE A 210 -11.84 -0.49 -3.77
C ILE A 210 -10.91 0.42 -2.98
N VAL A 211 -11.50 1.30 -2.16
CA VAL A 211 -10.77 2.35 -1.41
C VAL A 211 -10.76 1.99 0.06
N GLU A 212 -9.56 1.92 0.61
CA GLU A 212 -9.36 1.63 2.03
C GLU A 212 -9.09 2.92 2.82
N GLY A 213 -9.80 3.10 3.94
CA GLY A 213 -9.64 4.28 4.78
C GLY A 213 -10.02 4.08 6.24
N THR A 214 -9.60 5.02 7.10
CA THR A 214 -9.97 5.00 8.52
C THR A 214 -11.30 5.70 8.81
N TRP A 215 -11.86 6.40 7.84
CA TRP A 215 -13.10 7.17 7.91
C TRP A 215 -13.18 8.14 9.12
N ARG A 216 -12.04 8.70 9.50
CA ARG A 216 -11.97 9.70 10.59
C ARG A 216 -12.77 10.96 10.28
N ASN A 217 -12.88 11.30 8.99
CA ASN A 217 -13.71 12.39 8.50
C ASN A 217 -14.84 11.81 7.64
N ALA A 218 -16.02 11.72 8.23
CA ALA A 218 -17.19 11.20 7.55
C ALA A 218 -17.62 12.07 6.36
N ALA A 219 -17.43 13.39 6.43
CA ALA A 219 -17.79 14.29 5.33
C ALA A 219 -16.98 13.97 4.07
N THR A 220 -15.66 13.77 4.19
CA THR A 220 -14.82 13.40 3.05
C THR A 220 -15.30 12.11 2.38
N VAL A 221 -15.63 11.07 3.16
CA VAL A 221 -16.11 9.80 2.61
C VAL A 221 -17.45 9.94 1.91
N LEU A 222 -18.35 10.76 2.47
CA LEU A 222 -19.65 11.03 1.86
C LEU A 222 -19.51 11.82 0.56
N ASP A 223 -18.60 12.80 0.51
CA ASP A 223 -18.29 13.57 -0.70
C ASP A 223 -17.70 12.66 -1.80
N GLU A 224 -16.75 11.77 -1.44
CA GLU A 224 -16.19 10.78 -2.36
C GLU A 224 -17.26 9.82 -2.89
N ALA A 225 -18.15 9.34 -2.03
CA ALA A 225 -19.27 8.48 -2.44
C ALA A 225 -20.27 9.21 -3.34
N ALA A 226 -20.54 10.49 -3.07
CA ALA A 226 -21.37 11.32 -3.92
C ALA A 226 -20.73 11.57 -5.30
N ASN A 227 -19.43 11.83 -5.35
CA ASN A 227 -18.68 11.99 -6.60
C ASN A 227 -18.71 10.70 -7.44
N ALA A 228 -18.45 9.55 -6.83
CA ALA A 228 -18.56 8.26 -7.51
C ALA A 228 -19.97 8.03 -8.08
N LYS A 229 -21.02 8.37 -7.32
CA LYS A 229 -22.40 8.27 -7.78
C LYS A 229 -22.72 9.24 -8.93
N HIS A 230 -22.21 10.47 -8.89
CA HIS A 230 -22.34 11.42 -9.98
C HIS A 230 -21.62 10.94 -11.25
N ALA A 231 -20.51 10.24 -11.12
CA ALA A 231 -19.80 9.57 -12.22
C ALA A 231 -20.53 8.29 -12.73
N GLY A 232 -21.75 8.03 -12.28
CA GLY A 232 -22.56 6.89 -12.73
C GLY A 232 -22.16 5.54 -12.15
N ARG A 233 -21.36 5.51 -11.07
CA ARG A 233 -20.85 4.29 -10.43
C ARG A 233 -21.83 3.79 -9.36
N SER A 234 -21.94 2.48 -9.21
CA SER A 234 -22.52 1.90 -8.00
C SER A 234 -21.54 2.06 -6.83
N THR A 235 -22.06 2.28 -5.63
CA THR A 235 -21.25 2.45 -4.43
C THR A 235 -21.62 1.42 -3.36
N HIS A 236 -20.62 0.82 -2.74
CA HIS A 236 -20.78 -0.13 -1.65
C HIS A 236 -19.92 0.30 -0.47
N ALA A 237 -20.39 0.07 0.75
CA ALA A 237 -19.64 0.35 1.97
C ALA A 237 -19.46 -0.94 2.78
N VAL A 238 -18.21 -1.24 3.13
CA VAL A 238 -17.84 -2.34 4.02
C VAL A 238 -17.24 -1.73 5.28
N VAL A 239 -17.93 -1.85 6.39
CA VAL A 239 -17.56 -1.25 7.67
C VAL A 239 -17.08 -2.31 8.63
N LEU A 240 -15.85 -2.17 9.12
CA LEU A 240 -15.27 -3.05 10.12
C LEU A 240 -15.45 -2.46 11.51
N ALA A 241 -16.31 -3.09 12.31
CA ALA A 241 -16.53 -2.74 13.70
C ALA A 241 -15.89 -3.78 14.61
N VAL A 242 -14.70 -3.46 15.14
CA VAL A 242 -14.01 -4.32 16.11
C VAL A 242 -13.95 -3.62 17.48
N PRO A 243 -13.97 -4.36 18.60
CA PRO A 243 -13.80 -3.77 19.92
C PRO A 243 -12.51 -2.94 20.00
N PRO A 244 -12.52 -1.76 20.65
CA PRO A 244 -11.35 -0.91 20.72
C PRO A 244 -10.11 -1.59 21.32
N VAL A 245 -10.30 -2.53 22.24
CA VAL A 245 -9.21 -3.29 22.87
C VAL A 245 -8.51 -4.19 21.84
N LEU A 246 -9.25 -4.87 20.97
CA LEU A 246 -8.69 -5.72 19.92
C LEU A 246 -7.94 -4.89 18.87
N SER A 247 -8.50 -3.74 18.50
CA SER A 247 -7.84 -2.80 17.60
C SER A 247 -6.50 -2.30 18.15
N ARG A 248 -6.45 -1.97 19.45
CA ARG A 248 -5.21 -1.54 20.13
C ARG A 248 -4.19 -2.68 20.23
N LEU A 249 -4.65 -3.88 20.56
CA LEU A 249 -3.78 -5.06 20.63
C LEU A 249 -3.15 -5.34 19.26
N ALA A 250 -3.95 -5.38 18.20
CA ALA A 250 -3.46 -5.60 16.83
C ALA A 250 -2.48 -4.51 16.36
N MET A 251 -2.63 -3.26 16.83
CA MET A 251 -1.64 -2.22 16.57
C MET A 251 -0.32 -2.48 17.31
N LEU A 252 -0.39 -2.93 18.57
CA LEU A 252 0.82 -3.25 19.35
C LEU A 252 1.55 -4.44 18.75
N GLU A 253 0.87 -5.55 18.45
CA GLU A 253 1.44 -6.74 17.80
C GLU A 253 2.13 -6.44 16.45
N ARG A 254 1.72 -5.37 15.77
CA ARG A 254 2.33 -4.95 14.49
C ARG A 254 3.67 -4.24 14.67
N TYR A 255 3.92 -3.61 15.83
CA TYR A 255 5.09 -2.78 16.08
C TYR A 255 6.11 -3.41 17.06
N TYR A 256 5.76 -4.50 17.70
CA TYR A 256 6.62 -5.26 18.60
C TYR A 256 6.86 -6.68 18.09
#